data_773fa5a9c491ed55e9378377f31eb2dd
#
_entry.id   773fa5a9c491ed55e9378377f31eb2dd
#
_cell.length_a   1.000
_cell.length_b   1.000
_cell.length_c   1.000
_cell.angle_alpha   90.00
_cell.angle_beta   90.00
_cell.angle_gamma   90.00
#
_symmetry.space_group_name_H-M   'P 1'
#
loop_
_entity.id
_entity.type
_entity.pdbx_description
1 polymer ?
#
loop_
_entity_poly.entity_id
_entity_poly.type
_entity_poly.pdbx_seq_one_letter_code
_entity_poly.pdbx_strand_id
1 'polypeptide(L)'
;MSRRIRIMNQSPLQPTPVGAFRFNADSAKMEYYDGNQWVNITSSSPEKNTGGCRGLINLGCSGPNNGGINTIDYINISSTGDAVDFGDDHVESYGSKFSTGAGSRTRAVWTGSYNPATTSCIRYNTIQTLGNSIDFGDMSWTAAFVGGCSNETRKVIYGGDNRPSSPTAINNIDYITIATTGNSSTFGEASYASKMARACSSPTRGVFCGGYAPNGVTTT
;
A
#
# COMPACT_ATOMS: atom_id res chain seq x y z
N MET A 1 4.92 64.24 -15.25
CA MET A 1 5.87 63.49 -16.12
C MET A 1 5.17 62.22 -16.61
N SER A 2 4.77 62.21 -17.87
CA SER A 2 4.04 61.07 -18.46
C SER A 2 5.05 60.01 -18.91
N ARG A 3 4.98 58.81 -18.32
CA ARG A 3 5.76 57.63 -18.78
C ARG A 3 5.15 57.13 -20.07
N ARG A 4 5.82 57.33 -21.19
CA ARG A 4 5.49 56.66 -22.45
C ARG A 4 5.84 55.18 -22.34
N ILE A 5 4.83 54.33 -22.38
CA ILE A 5 4.99 52.88 -22.56
C ILE A 5 5.41 52.68 -24.02
N ARG A 6 6.62 52.21 -24.25
CA ARG A 6 7.06 51.75 -25.58
C ARG A 6 6.41 50.38 -25.81
N ILE A 7 5.42 50.33 -26.67
CA ILE A 7 4.97 49.07 -27.25
C ILE A 7 6.09 48.61 -28.18
N MET A 8 6.86 47.62 -27.75
CA MET A 8 7.77 46.93 -28.65
C MET A 8 6.93 46.27 -29.75
N ASN A 9 7.26 46.57 -31.01
CA ASN A 9 6.72 45.87 -32.17
C ASN A 9 7.05 44.39 -32.02
N GLN A 10 6.10 43.59 -31.57
CA GLN A 10 6.26 42.16 -31.58
C GLN A 10 6.22 41.71 -33.05
N SER A 11 7.29 41.09 -33.50
CA SER A 11 7.27 40.31 -34.73
C SER A 11 6.03 39.42 -34.74
N PRO A 12 5.34 39.24 -35.88
CA PRO A 12 4.21 38.34 -35.94
C PRO A 12 4.64 36.99 -35.35
N LEU A 13 3.91 36.53 -34.33
CA LEU A 13 4.19 35.27 -33.66
C LEU A 13 4.24 34.18 -34.75
N GLN A 14 5.42 33.64 -34.96
CA GLN A 14 5.56 32.45 -35.79
C GLN A 14 4.67 31.36 -35.23
N PRO A 15 3.88 30.67 -36.05
CA PRO A 15 3.05 29.57 -35.56
C PRO A 15 3.95 28.57 -34.87
N THR A 16 3.51 28.09 -33.70
CA THR A 16 4.26 27.09 -32.93
C THR A 16 4.48 25.86 -33.81
N PRO A 17 5.72 25.44 -34.05
CA PRO A 17 5.96 24.24 -34.86
C PRO A 17 5.46 23.00 -34.15
N VAL A 18 4.91 22.05 -34.89
CA VAL A 18 4.56 20.72 -34.38
C VAL A 18 5.79 20.06 -33.78
N GLY A 19 5.65 19.49 -32.58
CA GLY A 19 6.76 18.90 -31.85
C GLY A 19 7.53 19.89 -30.96
N ALA A 20 7.13 21.15 -30.90
CA ALA A 20 7.72 22.11 -29.95
C ALA A 20 7.47 21.67 -28.51
N PHE A 21 8.47 21.91 -27.65
CA PHE A 21 8.39 21.63 -26.21
C PHE A 21 8.37 22.94 -25.43
N ARG A 22 7.64 22.94 -24.32
CA ARG A 22 7.69 24.01 -23.33
C ARG A 22 7.55 23.47 -21.92
N PHE A 23 8.00 24.25 -20.94
CA PHE A 23 7.62 24.04 -19.54
C PHE A 23 6.47 25.00 -19.22
N ASN A 24 5.34 24.45 -18.80
CA ASN A 24 4.20 25.22 -18.31
C ASN A 24 4.40 25.49 -16.81
N ALA A 25 4.71 26.73 -16.45
CA ALA A 25 4.99 27.13 -15.07
C ALA A 25 3.73 27.06 -14.18
N ASP A 26 2.55 27.27 -14.73
CA ASP A 26 1.29 27.27 -13.97
C ASP A 26 0.88 25.84 -13.55
N SER A 27 1.10 24.88 -14.43
CA SER A 27 0.82 23.47 -14.15
C SER A 27 2.04 22.69 -13.66
N ALA A 28 3.23 23.31 -13.69
CA ALA A 28 4.53 22.68 -13.40
C ALA A 28 4.80 21.41 -14.24
N LYS A 29 4.39 21.42 -15.50
CA LYS A 29 4.52 20.28 -16.41
C LYS A 29 5.31 20.64 -17.68
N MET A 30 6.01 19.63 -18.21
CA MET A 30 6.49 19.68 -19.58
C MET A 30 5.35 19.38 -20.53
N GLU A 31 5.29 20.12 -21.62
CA GLU A 31 4.28 19.97 -22.68
C GLU A 31 4.94 19.91 -24.03
N TYR A 32 4.34 19.21 -24.98
CA TYR A 32 4.67 19.28 -26.39
C TYR A 32 3.46 19.72 -27.21
N TYR A 33 3.71 20.38 -28.33
CA TYR A 33 2.67 20.84 -29.27
C TYR A 33 2.42 19.78 -30.32
N ASP A 34 1.21 19.21 -30.36
CA ASP A 34 0.83 18.16 -31.32
C ASP A 34 0.39 18.70 -32.70
N GLY A 35 0.38 20.02 -32.85
CA GLY A 35 -0.09 20.73 -34.06
C GLY A 35 -1.47 21.37 -33.86
N ASN A 36 -2.20 21.00 -32.80
CA ASN A 36 -3.51 21.52 -32.47
C ASN A 36 -3.55 22.13 -31.06
N GLN A 37 -2.91 21.46 -30.10
CA GLN A 37 -2.89 21.87 -28.70
C GLN A 37 -1.59 21.49 -28.01
N TRP A 38 -1.36 22.05 -26.82
CA TRP A 38 -0.29 21.64 -25.92
C TRP A 38 -0.73 20.42 -25.11
N VAL A 39 0.02 19.35 -25.21
CA VAL A 39 -0.25 18.07 -24.54
C VAL A 39 0.78 17.85 -23.44
N ASN A 40 0.33 17.49 -22.24
CA ASN A 40 1.22 17.20 -21.13
C ASN A 40 2.08 15.96 -21.39
N ILE A 41 3.38 16.08 -21.13
CA ILE A 41 4.28 14.94 -21.06
C ILE A 41 4.24 14.43 -19.63
N THR A 42 3.73 13.22 -19.45
CA THR A 42 3.85 12.49 -18.20
C THR A 42 5.02 11.53 -18.32
N SER A 43 6.07 11.75 -17.53
CA SER A 43 7.11 10.76 -17.36
C SER A 43 6.91 10.04 -16.04
N SER A 44 6.88 8.72 -16.06
CA SER A 44 7.06 7.91 -14.86
C SER A 44 8.49 7.38 -14.86
N SER A 45 9.28 7.77 -13.87
CA SER A 45 10.55 7.09 -13.63
C SER A 45 10.26 5.90 -12.71
N PRO A 46 10.47 4.66 -13.15
CA PRO A 46 10.25 3.50 -12.30
C PRO A 46 11.15 3.51 -11.06
N GLU A 47 12.23 4.27 -11.10
CA GLU A 47 13.22 4.31 -10.02
C GLU A 47 13.04 5.46 -9.04
N LYS A 48 12.19 6.44 -9.34
CA LYS A 48 12.02 7.60 -8.50
C LYS A 48 10.93 7.37 -7.46
N ASN A 49 11.32 7.22 -6.21
CA ASN A 49 10.47 6.99 -5.02
C ASN A 49 9.83 5.60 -4.93
N THR A 50 10.42 4.60 -5.54
CA THR A 50 9.95 3.24 -5.43
C THR A 50 11.01 2.40 -4.74
N GLY A 51 10.62 1.42 -3.98
CA GLY A 51 11.51 0.36 -3.52
C GLY A 51 12.12 -0.44 -4.68
N GLY A 52 12.13 0.13 -5.88
CA GLY A 52 12.42 -0.61 -7.10
C GLY A 52 11.27 -1.59 -7.42
N CYS A 53 11.60 -2.71 -8.04
CA CYS A 53 10.65 -3.79 -8.31
C CYS A 53 10.66 -4.84 -7.19
N ARG A 54 10.81 -4.44 -5.92
CA ARG A 54 10.85 -5.39 -4.81
C ARG A 54 9.46 -5.81 -4.38
N GLY A 55 9.26 -7.11 -4.25
CA GLY A 55 8.14 -7.71 -3.53
C GLY A 55 8.63 -8.23 -2.19
N LEU A 56 8.04 -7.82 -1.09
CA LEU A 56 8.36 -8.29 0.25
C LEU A 56 7.43 -9.43 0.65
N ILE A 57 7.99 -10.44 1.31
CA ILE A 57 7.30 -11.64 1.75
C ILE A 57 7.56 -11.81 3.24
N ASN A 58 6.52 -11.71 4.06
CA ASN A 58 6.61 -12.05 5.48
C ASN A 58 6.28 -13.55 5.63
N LEU A 59 7.23 -14.34 6.08
CA LEU A 59 7.17 -15.81 6.01
C LEU A 59 6.21 -16.47 7.01
N GLY A 60 5.82 -15.77 8.07
CA GLY A 60 4.72 -16.18 8.93
C GLY A 60 5.01 -17.36 9.86
N CYS A 61 4.89 -18.59 9.43
CA CYS A 61 5.13 -19.76 10.28
C CYS A 61 5.78 -20.94 9.57
N SER A 62 6.55 -21.73 10.28
CA SER A 62 7.19 -22.95 9.79
C SER A 62 7.06 -24.13 10.74
N GLY A 63 7.17 -25.32 10.16
CA GLY A 63 7.32 -26.58 10.86
C GLY A 63 6.03 -27.13 11.50
N PRO A 64 6.10 -28.38 12.01
CA PRO A 64 4.94 -29.11 12.50
C PRO A 64 4.32 -28.51 13.76
N ASN A 65 5.06 -27.68 14.48
CA ASN A 65 4.60 -27.04 15.72
C ASN A 65 4.07 -25.61 15.49
N ASN A 66 3.86 -25.21 14.24
CA ASN A 66 3.43 -23.85 13.89
C ASN A 66 4.28 -22.76 14.56
N GLY A 67 5.59 -22.96 14.66
CA GLY A 67 6.55 -21.94 15.11
C GLY A 67 6.44 -20.72 14.22
N GLY A 68 6.33 -19.52 14.80
CA GLY A 68 6.39 -18.29 14.01
C GLY A 68 7.79 -18.08 13.45
N ILE A 69 7.86 -17.51 12.27
CA ILE A 69 9.09 -17.00 11.65
C ILE A 69 8.96 -15.50 11.60
N ASN A 70 10.00 -14.79 12.02
CA ASN A 70 10.05 -13.34 11.93
C ASN A 70 10.75 -12.84 10.68
N THR A 71 11.33 -13.72 9.89
CA THR A 71 12.07 -13.35 8.68
C THR A 71 11.15 -12.72 7.64
N ILE A 72 11.60 -11.63 7.06
CA ILE A 72 11.04 -10.99 5.89
C ILE A 72 12.02 -11.16 4.74
N ASP A 73 11.58 -11.79 3.68
CA ASP A 73 12.35 -11.92 2.46
C ASP A 73 11.87 -10.93 1.39
N TYR A 74 12.71 -10.68 0.40
CA TYR A 74 12.29 -9.94 -0.78
C TYR A 74 12.73 -10.64 -2.07
N ILE A 75 11.96 -10.38 -3.12
CA ILE A 75 12.29 -10.75 -4.50
C ILE A 75 12.35 -9.49 -5.36
N ASN A 76 13.07 -9.56 -6.45
CA ASN A 76 12.95 -8.56 -7.51
C ASN A 76 11.89 -9.04 -8.51
N ILE A 77 10.75 -8.34 -8.58
CA ILE A 77 9.62 -8.76 -9.43
C ILE A 77 9.96 -8.67 -10.93
N SER A 78 10.91 -7.83 -11.32
CA SER A 78 11.31 -7.63 -12.72
C SER A 78 12.36 -8.60 -13.22
N SER A 79 12.89 -9.47 -12.37
CA SER A 79 13.87 -10.50 -12.74
C SER A 79 13.57 -11.81 -12.03
N THR A 80 13.99 -12.93 -12.63
CA THR A 80 13.97 -14.23 -11.97
C THR A 80 15.12 -14.35 -10.98
N GLY A 81 14.91 -15.07 -9.88
CA GLY A 81 15.92 -15.33 -8.85
C GLY A 81 15.27 -15.77 -7.55
N ASP A 82 16.10 -16.26 -6.65
CA ASP A 82 15.68 -16.68 -5.32
C ASP A 82 15.37 -15.45 -4.44
N ALA A 83 14.54 -15.66 -3.41
CA ALA A 83 14.32 -14.66 -2.39
C ALA A 83 15.57 -14.43 -1.55
N VAL A 84 15.76 -13.20 -1.12
CA VAL A 84 16.90 -12.77 -0.31
C VAL A 84 16.39 -12.14 0.97
N ASP A 85 17.12 -12.34 2.05
CA ASP A 85 16.79 -11.75 3.35
C ASP A 85 16.67 -10.22 3.27
N PHE A 86 15.57 -9.70 3.79
CA PHE A 86 15.29 -8.28 3.90
C PHE A 86 15.52 -7.76 5.31
N GLY A 87 15.24 -8.58 6.31
CA GLY A 87 15.27 -8.28 7.73
C GLY A 87 14.15 -9.03 8.47
N ASP A 88 13.88 -8.60 9.70
CA ASP A 88 12.93 -9.29 10.59
C ASP A 88 11.67 -8.48 10.86
N ASP A 89 10.56 -9.18 11.11
CA ASP A 89 9.34 -8.58 11.63
C ASP A 89 9.51 -8.28 13.13
N HIS A 90 9.17 -7.07 13.54
CA HIS A 90 9.33 -6.56 14.90
C HIS A 90 8.42 -7.26 15.94
N VAL A 91 7.45 -8.05 15.53
CA VAL A 91 6.59 -8.73 16.49
C VAL A 91 7.35 -9.87 17.14
N GLU A 92 7.72 -9.62 18.39
CA GLU A 92 8.35 -10.50 19.38
C GLU A 92 8.80 -11.90 18.93
N SER A 93 9.69 -12.52 19.65
CA SER A 93 10.51 -13.74 19.42
C SER A 93 9.87 -14.95 18.68
N TYR A 94 8.63 -14.87 18.27
CA TYR A 94 7.87 -15.99 17.67
C TYR A 94 7.28 -15.71 16.29
N GLY A 95 7.55 -14.55 15.67
CA GLY A 95 7.11 -14.20 14.32
C GLY A 95 5.61 -13.88 14.17
N SER A 96 5.29 -13.26 13.06
CA SER A 96 3.92 -12.83 12.72
C SER A 96 3.19 -13.90 11.92
N LYS A 97 2.37 -14.71 12.57
CA LYS A 97 1.50 -15.65 11.86
C LYS A 97 0.25 -14.95 11.37
N PHE A 98 -0.16 -15.26 10.14
CA PHE A 98 -1.45 -14.86 9.58
C PHE A 98 -1.68 -13.34 9.50
N SER A 99 -0.60 -12.59 9.32
CA SER A 99 -0.67 -11.18 8.99
C SER A 99 -1.07 -10.96 7.52
N THR A 100 -1.53 -9.77 7.19
CA THR A 100 -1.76 -9.36 5.82
C THR A 100 -0.88 -8.19 5.44
N GLY A 101 -0.29 -8.26 4.23
CA GLY A 101 0.54 -7.22 3.65
C GLY A 101 -0.25 -6.40 2.63
N ALA A 102 -0.05 -5.10 2.63
CA ALA A 102 -0.38 -4.18 1.55
C ALA A 102 0.45 -2.92 1.75
N GLY A 103 0.59 -2.09 0.76
CA GLY A 103 1.49 -0.95 0.92
C GLY A 103 1.38 0.08 -0.19
N SER A 104 2.39 0.91 -0.25
CA SER A 104 2.64 1.88 -1.30
C SER A 104 3.94 1.50 -2.02
N ARG A 105 4.38 2.34 -2.93
CA ARG A 105 5.68 2.19 -3.59
C ARG A 105 6.88 2.29 -2.65
N THR A 106 6.72 2.86 -1.47
CA THR A 106 7.82 3.11 -0.53
C THR A 106 7.72 2.33 0.75
N ARG A 107 6.51 1.92 1.17
CA ARG A 107 6.27 1.21 2.43
C ARG A 107 5.46 -0.04 2.19
N ALA A 108 5.94 -1.16 2.71
CA ALA A 108 5.15 -2.35 2.95
C ALA A 108 4.58 -2.28 4.37
N VAL A 109 3.28 -2.53 4.52
CA VAL A 109 2.60 -2.45 5.81
C VAL A 109 1.93 -3.79 6.12
N TRP A 110 2.23 -4.32 7.31
CA TRP A 110 1.72 -5.59 7.82
C TRP A 110 0.71 -5.32 8.93
N THR A 111 -0.38 -6.05 8.93
CA THR A 111 -1.45 -5.87 9.94
C THR A 111 -1.95 -7.20 10.47
N GLY A 112 -2.30 -7.20 11.74
CA GLY A 112 -2.76 -8.38 12.47
C GLY A 112 -1.67 -9.42 12.64
N SER A 113 -1.82 -10.26 13.62
CA SER A 113 -0.96 -11.42 13.85
C SER A 113 -1.56 -12.31 14.90
N TYR A 114 -1.09 -13.56 14.96
CA TYR A 114 -1.39 -14.51 16.03
C TYR A 114 -0.11 -15.13 16.53
N ASN A 115 0.24 -14.88 17.80
CA ASN A 115 1.26 -15.64 18.48
C ASN A 115 1.59 -15.10 19.91
N PRO A 116 1.29 -15.80 20.98
CA PRO A 116 0.27 -16.84 21.16
C PRO A 116 -1.16 -16.28 21.15
N ALA A 117 -1.33 -14.97 21.07
CA ALA A 117 -2.62 -14.28 21.01
C ALA A 117 -2.72 -13.42 19.75
N THR A 118 -3.92 -13.00 19.44
CA THR A 118 -4.16 -12.00 18.37
C THR A 118 -3.67 -10.64 18.81
N THR A 119 -3.14 -9.86 17.86
CA THR A 119 -2.60 -8.51 18.13
C THR A 119 -3.33 -7.44 17.32
N SER A 120 -3.29 -6.21 17.79
CA SER A 120 -3.72 -5.02 17.05
C SER A 120 -2.60 -4.40 16.22
N CYS A 121 -1.37 -4.85 16.43
CA CYS A 121 -0.16 -4.21 15.92
C CYS A 121 -0.16 -4.04 14.39
N ILE A 122 0.16 -2.83 13.96
CA ILE A 122 0.46 -2.48 12.57
C ILE A 122 1.95 -2.18 12.47
N ARG A 123 2.62 -2.73 11.48
CA ARG A 123 4.06 -2.60 11.28
C ARG A 123 4.37 -2.24 9.83
N TYR A 124 5.52 -1.64 9.60
CA TYR A 124 5.94 -1.32 8.24
C TYR A 124 7.43 -1.51 8.01
N ASN A 125 7.78 -1.73 6.76
CA ASN A 125 9.15 -1.68 6.25
C ASN A 125 9.25 -0.60 5.18
N THR A 126 10.40 0.09 5.14
CA THR A 126 10.75 0.96 4.01
C THR A 126 11.34 0.08 2.90
N ILE A 127 10.65 -0.04 1.75
CA ILE A 127 11.01 -1.01 0.71
C ILE A 127 12.39 -0.75 0.08
N GLN A 128 12.84 0.52 0.06
CA GLN A 128 14.12 0.89 -0.56
C GLN A 128 15.34 0.44 0.24
N THR A 129 15.22 0.34 1.55
CA THR A 129 16.31 0.02 2.47
C THR A 129 16.04 -1.31 3.16
N LEU A 130 17.06 -2.17 3.22
CA LEU A 130 16.97 -3.39 4.02
C LEU A 130 16.86 -3.03 5.51
N GLY A 131 16.19 -3.87 6.26
CA GLY A 131 16.07 -3.73 7.70
C GLY A 131 14.76 -4.25 8.26
N ASN A 132 14.70 -4.32 9.58
CA ASN A 132 13.57 -4.85 10.31
C ASN A 132 12.33 -3.96 10.17
N SER A 133 11.17 -4.55 10.40
CA SER A 133 9.93 -3.79 10.47
C SER A 133 9.93 -2.86 11.69
N ILE A 134 9.21 -1.76 11.57
CA ILE A 134 9.08 -0.73 12.60
C ILE A 134 7.61 -0.63 12.97
N ASP A 135 7.34 -0.32 14.22
CA ASP A 135 5.99 -0.06 14.70
C ASP A 135 5.35 1.11 13.91
N PHE A 136 4.13 0.90 13.48
CA PHE A 136 3.32 1.90 12.77
C PHE A 136 2.23 2.47 13.68
N GLY A 137 1.65 1.64 14.56
CA GLY A 137 0.51 1.91 15.41
C GLY A 137 -0.39 0.67 15.53
N ASP A 138 -1.64 0.85 15.91
CA ASP A 138 -2.58 -0.21 16.20
C ASP A 138 -3.86 -0.15 15.37
N MET A 139 -4.44 -1.31 15.08
CA MET A 139 -5.83 -1.44 14.64
C MET A 139 -6.79 -1.13 15.79
N SER A 140 -8.02 -0.76 15.48
CA SER A 140 -9.06 -0.53 16.49
C SER A 140 -9.52 -1.82 17.20
N TRP A 141 -9.13 -2.99 16.69
CA TRP A 141 -9.38 -4.30 17.28
C TRP A 141 -8.16 -5.22 17.15
N THR A 142 -8.13 -6.27 17.98
CA THR A 142 -7.12 -7.33 17.89
C THR A 142 -7.61 -8.42 16.95
N ALA A 143 -6.82 -8.82 15.96
CA ALA A 143 -7.16 -9.93 15.08
C ALA A 143 -5.96 -10.55 14.40
N ALA A 144 -6.13 -11.80 14.00
CA ALA A 144 -5.34 -12.48 12.97
C ALA A 144 -6.22 -12.79 11.76
N PHE A 145 -5.61 -13.26 10.67
CA PHE A 145 -6.35 -13.64 9.45
C PHE A 145 -7.15 -12.49 8.82
N VAL A 146 -6.72 -11.26 9.02
CA VAL A 146 -7.33 -10.08 8.41
C VAL A 146 -7.10 -10.04 6.90
N GLY A 147 -8.04 -9.46 6.16
CA GLY A 147 -7.86 -9.10 4.75
C GLY A 147 -7.30 -7.69 4.62
N GLY A 148 -6.55 -7.40 3.56
CA GLY A 148 -6.03 -6.07 3.34
C GLY A 148 -5.70 -5.77 1.90
N CYS A 149 -5.96 -4.52 1.49
CA CYS A 149 -5.56 -3.96 0.20
C CYS A 149 -5.22 -2.48 0.34
N SER A 150 -4.63 -1.90 -0.68
CA SER A 150 -4.21 -0.49 -0.65
C SER A 150 -4.32 0.17 -2.01
N ASN A 151 -4.44 1.50 -2.00
CA ASN A 151 -4.41 2.35 -3.19
C ASN A 151 -3.19 3.28 -3.21
N GLU A 152 -2.06 2.85 -2.66
CA GLU A 152 -0.82 3.60 -2.45
C GLU A 152 -0.90 4.69 -1.36
N THR A 153 -2.07 5.28 -1.11
CA THR A 153 -2.26 6.32 -0.08
C THR A 153 -2.81 5.71 1.21
N ARG A 154 -3.81 4.83 1.08
CA ARG A 154 -4.47 4.18 2.20
C ARG A 154 -4.35 2.67 2.09
N LYS A 155 -4.14 2.02 3.22
CA LYS A 155 -4.39 0.59 3.39
C LYS A 155 -5.71 0.40 4.10
N VAL A 156 -6.57 -0.43 3.55
CA VAL A 156 -7.83 -0.88 4.17
C VAL A 156 -7.62 -2.26 4.77
N ILE A 157 -8.18 -2.48 5.95
CA ILE A 157 -8.07 -3.70 6.74
C ILE A 157 -9.49 -4.18 7.01
N TYR A 158 -9.75 -5.46 6.78
CA TYR A 158 -11.08 -6.02 6.95
C TYR A 158 -11.07 -7.34 7.71
N GLY A 159 -12.01 -7.47 8.62
CA GLY A 159 -12.37 -8.73 9.24
C GLY A 159 -11.29 -9.31 10.16
N GLY A 160 -11.18 -10.62 10.11
CA GLY A 160 -10.22 -11.37 10.90
C GLY A 160 -10.88 -12.21 12.00
N ASP A 161 -10.04 -12.75 12.85
CA ASP A 161 -10.42 -13.66 13.95
C ASP A 161 -9.81 -13.16 15.26
N ASN A 162 -10.65 -12.90 16.24
CA ASN A 162 -10.23 -12.49 17.57
C ASN A 162 -10.17 -13.71 18.50
N ARG A 163 -9.03 -14.41 18.50
CA ARG A 163 -8.76 -15.51 19.47
C ARG A 163 -8.20 -14.96 20.79
N PRO A 164 -8.34 -15.65 21.93
CA PRO A 164 -8.37 -17.11 22.10
C PRO A 164 -9.75 -17.72 22.43
N SER A 165 -10.78 -16.94 22.68
CA SER A 165 -11.98 -17.44 23.35
C SER A 165 -13.07 -18.04 22.46
N SER A 166 -13.06 -17.79 21.18
CA SER A 166 -13.94 -18.43 20.18
C SER A 166 -13.53 -17.96 18.79
N PRO A 167 -13.67 -18.76 17.73
CA PRO A 167 -13.42 -18.31 16.36
C PRO A 167 -14.50 -17.32 15.92
N THR A 168 -14.45 -16.10 16.45
CA THR A 168 -15.41 -15.06 16.12
C THR A 168 -14.85 -14.25 14.98
N ALA A 169 -15.40 -14.43 13.79
CA ALA A 169 -15.08 -13.55 12.67
C ALA A 169 -15.62 -12.14 12.93
N ILE A 170 -14.95 -11.16 12.38
CA ILE A 170 -15.21 -9.74 12.58
C ILE A 170 -15.67 -9.14 11.25
N ASN A 171 -16.56 -8.16 11.29
CA ASN A 171 -17.04 -7.43 10.10
C ASN A 171 -16.47 -6.00 9.99
N ASN A 172 -15.67 -5.58 10.96
CA ASN A 172 -15.08 -4.25 10.98
C ASN A 172 -14.18 -4.01 9.77
N ILE A 173 -14.21 -2.78 9.29
CA ILE A 173 -13.30 -2.26 8.29
C ILE A 173 -12.62 -1.04 8.86
N ASP A 174 -11.29 -1.07 8.91
CA ASP A 174 -10.45 0.06 9.26
C ASP A 174 -9.60 0.52 8.07
N TYR A 175 -9.03 1.70 8.20
CA TYR A 175 -8.01 2.18 7.27
C TYR A 175 -6.90 2.92 7.99
N ILE A 176 -5.75 2.97 7.35
CA ILE A 176 -4.61 3.80 7.73
C ILE A 176 -4.17 4.64 6.53
N THR A 177 -3.53 5.78 6.81
CA THR A 177 -2.79 6.56 5.82
C THR A 177 -1.34 6.09 5.81
N ILE A 178 -0.88 5.46 4.72
CA ILE A 178 0.42 4.75 4.68
C ILE A 178 1.62 5.68 4.93
N ALA A 179 1.52 6.94 4.53
CA ALA A 179 2.61 7.90 4.66
C ALA A 179 2.89 8.36 6.10
N THR A 180 1.90 8.26 6.99
CA THR A 180 1.99 8.75 8.37
C THR A 180 1.70 7.62 9.35
N THR A 181 2.60 7.40 10.30
CA THR A 181 2.41 6.43 11.38
C THR A 181 1.30 6.87 12.32
N GLY A 182 0.62 5.92 12.92
CA GLY A 182 -0.48 6.13 13.86
C GLY A 182 -1.51 5.02 13.80
N ASN A 183 -2.47 5.05 14.71
CA ASN A 183 -3.52 4.05 14.81
C ASN A 183 -4.48 4.13 13.61
N SER A 184 -5.14 3.01 13.33
CA SER A 184 -6.18 2.96 12.32
C SER A 184 -7.39 3.80 12.71
N SER A 185 -8.16 4.17 11.70
CA SER A 185 -9.46 4.81 11.84
C SER A 185 -10.54 3.89 11.27
N THR A 186 -11.71 3.89 11.89
CA THR A 186 -12.83 3.11 11.39
C THR A 186 -13.29 3.61 10.03
N PHE A 187 -13.39 2.71 9.07
CA PHE A 187 -13.96 2.96 7.76
C PHE A 187 -15.47 2.66 7.74
N GLY A 188 -15.87 1.59 8.43
CA GLY A 188 -17.23 1.09 8.49
C GLY A 188 -17.27 -0.40 8.77
N GLU A 189 -18.34 -1.05 8.35
CA GLU A 189 -18.56 -2.48 8.54
C GLU A 189 -18.92 -3.15 7.21
N ALA A 190 -18.50 -4.39 7.05
CA ALA A 190 -18.97 -5.24 5.96
C ALA A 190 -20.32 -5.88 6.32
N SER A 191 -21.08 -6.27 5.32
CA SER A 191 -22.35 -6.98 5.52
C SER A 191 -22.22 -8.33 6.21
N TYR A 192 -21.03 -8.92 6.20
CA TYR A 192 -20.74 -10.21 6.85
C TYR A 192 -19.41 -10.17 7.58
N ALA A 193 -19.38 -10.82 8.76
CA ALA A 193 -18.15 -11.11 9.47
C ALA A 193 -17.39 -12.24 8.76
N SER A 194 -16.12 -12.04 8.47
CA SER A 194 -15.30 -13.04 7.78
C SER A 194 -13.84 -12.96 8.22
N LYS A 195 -13.14 -14.08 8.11
CA LYS A 195 -11.69 -14.18 8.27
C LYS A 195 -11.06 -14.82 7.05
N MET A 196 -9.75 -14.64 6.85
CA MET A 196 -9.00 -15.17 5.70
C MET A 196 -9.46 -14.61 4.34
N ALA A 197 -10.18 -13.50 4.32
CA ALA A 197 -10.55 -12.84 3.08
C ALA A 197 -9.29 -12.42 2.31
N ARG A 198 -9.34 -12.53 0.98
CA ARG A 198 -8.32 -11.98 0.09
C ARG A 198 -8.82 -10.69 -0.50
N ALA A 199 -7.92 -9.83 -0.88
CA ALA A 199 -8.30 -8.55 -1.40
C ALA A 199 -7.43 -8.13 -2.59
N CYS A 200 -8.03 -7.40 -3.50
CA CYS A 200 -7.37 -6.67 -4.56
C CYS A 200 -7.93 -5.25 -4.61
N SER A 201 -7.22 -4.35 -5.25
CA SER A 201 -7.61 -2.95 -5.29
C SER A 201 -7.24 -2.28 -6.60
N SER A 202 -7.98 -1.26 -6.92
CA SER A 202 -7.64 -0.21 -7.87
C SER A 202 -7.35 1.09 -7.10
N PRO A 203 -6.96 2.18 -7.75
CA PRO A 203 -6.79 3.47 -7.09
C PRO A 203 -8.04 3.97 -6.36
N THR A 204 -9.23 3.50 -6.72
CA THR A 204 -10.51 4.01 -6.21
C THR A 204 -11.36 2.98 -5.46
N ARG A 205 -11.08 1.67 -5.62
CA ARG A 205 -11.89 0.59 -5.02
C ARG A 205 -11.02 -0.52 -4.46
N GLY A 206 -11.37 -1.00 -3.26
CA GLY A 206 -10.92 -2.27 -2.71
C GLY A 206 -12.03 -3.32 -2.84
N VAL A 207 -11.66 -4.53 -3.25
CA VAL A 207 -12.59 -5.67 -3.36
C VAL A 207 -12.06 -6.79 -2.48
N PHE A 208 -12.89 -7.22 -1.54
CA PHE A 208 -12.61 -8.37 -0.68
C PHE A 208 -13.38 -9.58 -1.21
N CYS A 209 -12.73 -10.71 -1.32
CA CYS A 209 -13.33 -11.94 -1.85
C CYS A 209 -12.95 -13.15 -1.01
N GLY A 210 -13.84 -14.13 -1.00
CA GLY A 210 -13.66 -15.36 -0.24
C GLY A 210 -13.66 -15.13 1.26
N GLY A 211 -12.98 -15.99 1.98
CA GLY A 211 -12.93 -15.99 3.42
C GLY A 211 -13.80 -17.07 4.03
N TYR A 212 -13.71 -17.18 5.34
CA TYR A 212 -14.47 -18.13 6.15
C TYR A 212 -15.40 -17.36 7.08
N ALA A 213 -16.70 -17.61 6.98
CA ALA A 213 -17.71 -17.12 7.90
C ALA A 213 -18.12 -18.27 8.85
N PRO A 214 -18.00 -18.12 10.18
CA PRO A 214 -18.23 -19.23 11.10
C PRO A 214 -19.68 -19.75 11.11
N ASN A 215 -20.61 -19.01 10.57
CA ASN A 215 -22.04 -19.35 10.60
C ASN A 215 -22.58 -19.95 9.29
N GLY A 216 -21.73 -20.47 8.42
CA GLY A 216 -22.16 -21.23 7.24
C GLY A 216 -22.94 -20.41 6.20
N VAL A 217 -22.74 -19.10 6.14
CA VAL A 217 -23.37 -18.27 5.12
C VAL A 217 -22.67 -18.56 3.79
N THR A 218 -23.24 -19.44 3.00
CA THR A 218 -22.95 -19.54 1.58
C THR A 218 -23.55 -18.31 0.91
N THR A 219 -22.71 -17.36 0.51
CA THR A 219 -23.16 -16.29 -0.38
C THR A 219 -23.35 -16.87 -1.77
N THR A 220 -24.56 -16.83 -2.26
CA THR A 220 -24.89 -16.97 -3.67
C THR A 220 -24.44 -15.75 -4.44
#